data_23283f02ef56f336094ce61bf6b81ba8
#
_entry.id   23283f02ef56f336094ce61bf6b81ba8
#
_cell.length_a   1.000
_cell.length_b   1.000
_cell.length_c   1.000
_cell.angle_alpha   90.00
_cell.angle_beta   90.00
_cell.angle_gamma   90.00
#
_symmetry.space_group_name_H-M   'P 1'
#
loop_
_entity.id
_entity.type
_entity.pdbx_description
1 polymer ?
#
loop_
_entity_poly.entity_id
_entity_poly.type
_entity_poly.pdbx_seq_one_letter_code
_entity_poly.pdbx_strand_id
1 'polypeptide(L)'
;MFRFCALVAPFFILSANPVAAQDAPAAASDASAAAQPSATAKPPVIPAANFTKRSPFSNPVLSPDGRTIATRARSDGKRYVALINADTQQLTARFGVGEGSEITRIRWAGNDRLLISIFGSARYLNQDYSASRVIYINLRDGSMETLGDYGADDGDNIIFVADDGSYLLMSVQRTKYQYPSVVRYDLGSDVEASIVERQIPGVWNWYTDKTGTVRLATGIKNRVLRVHYRSNPGEKL
;
A
#
# COMPACT_ATOMS: atom_id res chain seq x y z
N MET A 1 -43.00 34.27 7.12
CA MET A 1 -43.86 33.68 6.07
C MET A 1 -43.30 32.28 5.78
N PHE A 2 -43.85 31.29 6.44
CA PHE A 2 -43.45 29.89 6.34
C PHE A 2 -44.16 29.21 5.18
N ARG A 3 -43.46 28.49 4.33
CA ARG A 3 -44.06 27.53 3.40
C ARG A 3 -43.40 26.15 3.58
N PHE A 4 -44.15 25.27 4.23
CA PHE A 4 -43.94 23.84 4.26
C PHE A 4 -44.22 23.25 2.87
N CYS A 5 -43.31 22.42 2.38
CA CYS A 5 -43.54 21.57 1.21
C CYS A 5 -43.46 20.11 1.69
N ALA A 6 -44.61 19.44 1.65
CA ALA A 6 -44.80 18.06 2.05
C ALA A 6 -44.27 17.12 0.94
N LEU A 7 -43.44 16.17 1.30
CA LEU A 7 -43.00 15.07 0.43
C LEU A 7 -43.96 13.90 0.57
N VAL A 8 -44.66 13.57 -0.53
CA VAL A 8 -45.54 12.40 -0.66
C VAL A 8 -44.72 11.23 -1.19
N ALA A 9 -44.66 10.13 -0.43
CA ALA A 9 -44.07 8.88 -0.87
C ALA A 9 -45.12 7.99 -1.54
N PRO A 10 -44.85 7.32 -2.65
CA PRO A 10 -45.78 6.34 -3.21
C PRO A 10 -45.58 4.96 -2.56
N PHE A 11 -46.67 4.43 -2.04
CA PHE A 11 -46.84 3.07 -1.55
C PHE A 11 -46.95 2.13 -2.77
N PHE A 12 -46.06 1.15 -2.88
CA PHE A 12 -46.21 0.02 -3.81
C PHE A 12 -47.01 -1.09 -3.14
N ILE A 13 -48.18 -1.39 -3.68
CA ILE A 13 -49.03 -2.51 -3.29
C ILE A 13 -48.61 -3.74 -4.12
N LEU A 14 -48.12 -4.77 -3.45
CA LEU A 14 -47.89 -6.08 -4.06
C LEU A 14 -49.22 -6.83 -4.10
N SER A 15 -49.75 -7.08 -5.29
CA SER A 15 -50.92 -7.94 -5.53
C SER A 15 -50.46 -9.39 -5.67
N ALA A 16 -50.89 -10.25 -4.75
CA ALA A 16 -50.75 -11.71 -4.82
C ALA A 16 -51.89 -12.28 -5.70
N ASN A 17 -51.53 -13.00 -6.74
CA ASN A 17 -52.48 -13.80 -7.52
C ASN A 17 -52.62 -15.22 -6.91
N PRO A 18 -53.85 -15.74 -6.72
CA PRO A 18 -54.06 -17.10 -6.30
C PRO A 18 -53.90 -18.03 -7.51
N VAL A 19 -53.07 -19.08 -7.35
CA VAL A 19 -52.96 -20.21 -8.28
C VAL A 19 -54.12 -21.15 -8.00
N ALA A 20 -54.97 -21.36 -9.02
CA ALA A 20 -56.03 -22.39 -9.01
C ALA A 20 -55.46 -23.78 -9.12
N ALA A 21 -55.90 -24.70 -8.27
CA ALA A 21 -55.68 -26.11 -8.36
C ALA A 21 -56.45 -26.69 -9.52
N GLN A 22 -55.77 -27.41 -10.42
CA GLN A 22 -56.48 -28.27 -11.41
C GLN A 22 -56.27 -29.72 -11.01
N ASP A 23 -57.40 -30.43 -10.99
CA ASP A 23 -57.54 -31.87 -10.72
C ASP A 23 -56.79 -32.70 -11.76
N ALA A 24 -56.17 -33.78 -11.25
CA ALA A 24 -55.51 -34.82 -12.02
C ALA A 24 -56.48 -35.90 -12.45
N PRO A 25 -56.28 -36.54 -13.64
CA PRO A 25 -56.75 -37.91 -13.82
C PRO A 25 -55.61 -38.89 -13.58
N ALA A 26 -55.93 -39.93 -12.84
CA ALA A 26 -55.11 -41.11 -12.60
C ALA A 26 -54.90 -41.89 -13.88
N ALA A 27 -53.67 -42.25 -14.20
CA ALA A 27 -53.38 -43.40 -15.10
C ALA A 27 -51.97 -43.96 -14.84
N ALA A 28 -52.00 -45.25 -14.54
CA ALA A 28 -51.00 -46.31 -14.87
C ALA A 28 -49.59 -46.22 -14.28
N SER A 29 -49.37 -47.18 -13.42
CA SER A 29 -48.07 -47.64 -12.97
C SER A 29 -47.23 -48.19 -14.13
N ASP A 30 -46.05 -47.59 -14.30
CA ASP A 30 -44.94 -48.32 -14.91
C ASP A 30 -43.74 -48.18 -13.96
N ALA A 31 -43.30 -49.32 -13.44
CA ALA A 31 -42.14 -49.45 -12.61
C ALA A 31 -40.87 -49.10 -13.40
N SER A 32 -40.49 -47.84 -13.35
CA SER A 32 -39.17 -47.44 -13.80
C SER A 32 -38.19 -47.63 -12.65
N ALA A 33 -37.21 -48.49 -12.86
CA ALA A 33 -36.11 -48.77 -11.96
C ALA A 33 -35.50 -47.46 -11.43
N ALA A 34 -35.56 -47.27 -10.11
CA ALA A 34 -34.87 -46.18 -9.45
C ALA A 34 -33.38 -46.29 -9.77
N ALA A 35 -32.90 -45.34 -10.58
CA ALA A 35 -31.47 -45.14 -10.77
C ALA A 35 -30.86 -44.79 -9.38
N GLN A 36 -30.08 -45.72 -8.83
CA GLN A 36 -29.30 -45.49 -7.65
C GLN A 36 -28.44 -44.23 -7.87
N PRO A 37 -28.42 -43.27 -6.93
CA PRO A 37 -27.53 -42.11 -7.05
C PRO A 37 -26.10 -42.66 -7.13
N SER A 38 -25.44 -42.41 -8.24
CA SER A 38 -24.02 -42.70 -8.44
C SER A 38 -23.25 -42.16 -7.23
N ALA A 39 -22.52 -43.06 -6.58
CA ALA A 39 -21.68 -42.69 -5.42
C ALA A 39 -20.89 -41.45 -5.76
N THR A 40 -21.19 -40.36 -5.06
CA THR A 40 -20.49 -39.06 -5.20
C THR A 40 -19.01 -39.35 -5.01
N ALA A 41 -18.23 -39.22 -6.07
CA ALA A 41 -16.79 -39.42 -6.02
C ALA A 41 -16.25 -38.50 -4.93
N LYS A 42 -15.56 -39.06 -3.95
CA LYS A 42 -14.94 -38.32 -2.86
C LYS A 42 -14.07 -37.23 -3.47
N PRO A 43 -14.25 -35.96 -3.10
CA PRO A 43 -13.44 -34.90 -3.69
C PRO A 43 -11.95 -35.19 -3.54
N PRO A 44 -11.11 -34.84 -4.51
CA PRO A 44 -9.69 -35.15 -4.47
C PRO A 44 -9.06 -34.51 -3.25
N VAL A 45 -8.30 -35.29 -2.50
CA VAL A 45 -7.55 -34.80 -1.33
C VAL A 45 -6.42 -33.91 -1.83
N ILE A 46 -6.50 -32.61 -1.54
CA ILE A 46 -5.42 -31.67 -1.84
C ILE A 46 -4.31 -31.89 -0.81
N PRO A 47 -3.07 -32.26 -1.21
CA PRO A 47 -1.98 -32.46 -0.27
C PRO A 47 -1.70 -31.21 0.56
N ALA A 48 -1.46 -31.36 1.86
CA ALA A 48 -1.15 -30.26 2.77
C ALA A 48 0.04 -29.40 2.30
N ALA A 49 1.01 -30.02 1.60
CA ALA A 49 2.15 -29.32 1.00
C ALA A 49 1.74 -28.21 -0.01
N ASN A 50 0.55 -28.30 -0.63
CA ASN A 50 0.08 -27.25 -1.54
C ASN A 50 -0.35 -25.97 -0.81
N PHE A 51 -0.74 -26.09 0.45
CA PHE A 51 -1.12 -24.94 1.31
C PHE A 51 0.10 -24.28 1.97
N THR A 52 1.25 -24.95 1.99
CA THR A 52 2.48 -24.44 2.59
C THR A 52 3.42 -23.80 1.57
N LYS A 53 3.15 -23.93 0.28
CA LYS A 53 3.92 -23.26 -0.77
C LYS A 53 3.74 -21.75 -0.65
N ARG A 54 4.82 -21.05 -0.31
CA ARG A 54 4.81 -19.58 -0.36
C ARG A 54 4.77 -19.14 -1.82
N SER A 55 3.90 -18.18 -2.11
CA SER A 55 3.92 -17.53 -3.42
C SER A 55 5.30 -16.90 -3.66
N PRO A 56 5.88 -17.05 -4.86
CA PRO A 56 7.12 -16.36 -5.22
C PRO A 56 6.92 -14.83 -5.28
N PHE A 57 5.68 -14.36 -5.37
CA PHE A 57 5.30 -12.95 -5.42
C PHE A 57 4.40 -12.59 -4.25
N SER A 58 4.55 -11.37 -3.75
CA SER A 58 3.71 -10.84 -2.67
C SER A 58 3.59 -9.31 -2.74
N ASN A 59 2.49 -8.78 -2.23
CA ASN A 59 2.22 -7.33 -2.14
C ASN A 59 2.34 -6.61 -3.49
N PRO A 60 1.55 -6.99 -4.51
CA PRO A 60 1.55 -6.31 -5.80
C PRO A 60 0.96 -4.90 -5.65
N VAL A 61 1.56 -3.95 -6.38
CA VAL A 61 1.10 -2.56 -6.48
C VAL A 61 1.06 -2.17 -7.94
N LEU A 62 -0.11 -1.77 -8.42
CA LEU A 62 -0.31 -1.36 -9.81
C LEU A 62 0.18 0.10 -9.99
N SER A 63 0.83 0.38 -11.12
CA SER A 63 1.17 1.74 -11.52
C SER A 63 -0.09 2.60 -11.74
N PRO A 64 -0.02 3.93 -11.58
CA PRO A 64 -1.17 4.80 -11.78
C PRO A 64 -1.84 4.67 -13.17
N ASP A 65 -1.06 4.38 -14.21
CA ASP A 65 -1.57 4.15 -15.58
C ASP A 65 -2.12 2.73 -15.82
N GLY A 66 -2.05 1.85 -14.82
CA GLY A 66 -2.55 0.48 -14.88
C GLY A 66 -1.71 -0.50 -15.71
N ARG A 67 -0.53 -0.12 -16.21
CA ARG A 67 0.24 -0.93 -17.17
C ARG A 67 1.30 -1.80 -16.53
N THR A 68 1.77 -1.46 -15.34
CA THR A 68 2.88 -2.16 -14.69
C THR A 68 2.53 -2.54 -13.26
N ILE A 69 2.77 -3.78 -12.89
CA ILE A 69 2.65 -4.28 -11.53
C ILE A 69 4.06 -4.37 -10.93
N ALA A 70 4.30 -3.65 -9.84
CA ALA A 70 5.48 -3.83 -9.01
C ALA A 70 5.14 -4.79 -7.86
N THR A 71 5.97 -5.80 -7.63
CA THR A 71 5.71 -6.81 -6.59
C THR A 71 7.00 -7.25 -5.93
N ARG A 72 6.90 -7.61 -4.65
CA ARG A 72 8.02 -8.28 -3.98
C ARG A 72 8.14 -9.69 -4.53
N ALA A 73 9.36 -10.08 -4.85
CA ALA A 73 9.65 -11.40 -5.35
C ALA A 73 10.85 -12.01 -4.62
N ARG A 74 10.92 -13.33 -4.64
CA ARG A 74 12.04 -14.11 -4.09
C ARG A 74 12.41 -15.23 -5.04
N SER A 75 13.71 -15.33 -5.33
CA SER A 75 14.30 -16.47 -6.03
C SER A 75 15.67 -16.77 -5.44
N ASP A 76 16.00 -18.05 -5.27
CA ASP A 76 17.29 -18.53 -4.78
C ASP A 76 17.73 -17.84 -3.46
N GLY A 77 16.77 -17.62 -2.55
CA GLY A 77 17.00 -16.95 -1.28
C GLY A 77 17.16 -15.44 -1.35
N LYS A 78 17.28 -14.86 -2.55
CA LYS A 78 17.42 -13.41 -2.76
C LYS A 78 16.06 -12.74 -2.91
N ARG A 79 15.98 -11.51 -2.40
CA ARG A 79 14.79 -10.66 -2.47
C ARG A 79 14.99 -9.60 -3.54
N TYR A 80 13.94 -9.33 -4.29
CA TYR A 80 13.94 -8.29 -5.31
C TYR A 80 12.54 -7.73 -5.53
N VAL A 81 12.46 -6.57 -6.15
CA VAL A 81 11.22 -6.05 -6.73
C VAL A 81 11.17 -6.49 -8.17
N ALA A 82 10.07 -7.16 -8.55
CA ALA A 82 9.78 -7.54 -9.92
C ALA A 82 8.79 -6.56 -10.52
N LEU A 83 9.04 -6.14 -11.76
CA LEU A 83 8.09 -5.42 -12.59
C LEU A 83 7.48 -6.37 -13.61
N ILE A 84 6.18 -6.38 -13.67
CA ILE A 84 5.40 -7.26 -14.53
C ILE A 84 4.48 -6.38 -15.38
N ASN A 85 4.48 -6.57 -16.69
CA ASN A 85 3.50 -5.94 -17.55
C ASN A 85 2.11 -6.48 -17.21
N ALA A 86 1.15 -5.59 -16.96
CA ALA A 86 -0.18 -5.97 -16.48
C ALA A 86 -1.00 -6.74 -17.54
N ASP A 87 -0.83 -6.41 -18.82
CA ASP A 87 -1.58 -7.02 -19.92
C ASP A 87 -1.00 -8.38 -20.32
N THR A 88 0.33 -8.45 -20.53
CA THR A 88 1.01 -9.65 -21.00
C THR A 88 1.44 -10.60 -19.89
N GLN A 89 1.41 -10.14 -18.63
CA GLN A 89 1.90 -10.85 -17.44
C GLN A 89 3.38 -11.27 -17.51
N GLN A 90 4.15 -10.63 -18.38
CA GLN A 90 5.57 -10.90 -18.52
C GLN A 90 6.40 -10.05 -17.58
N LEU A 91 7.47 -10.65 -17.04
CA LEU A 91 8.48 -9.95 -16.25
C LEU A 91 9.24 -8.98 -17.17
N THR A 92 9.22 -7.68 -16.85
CA THR A 92 9.91 -6.64 -17.63
C THR A 92 11.23 -6.20 -16.99
N ALA A 93 11.29 -6.19 -15.66
CA ALA A 93 12.51 -5.84 -14.93
C ALA A 93 12.53 -6.43 -13.53
N ARG A 94 13.72 -6.45 -12.91
CA ARG A 94 13.91 -6.83 -11.51
C ARG A 94 15.01 -5.98 -10.87
N PHE A 95 14.79 -5.57 -9.62
CA PHE A 95 15.73 -4.74 -8.85
C PHE A 95 16.05 -5.41 -7.52
N GLY A 96 17.31 -5.74 -7.28
CA GLY A 96 17.77 -6.27 -6.00
C GLY A 96 17.86 -5.17 -4.94
N VAL A 97 17.59 -5.51 -3.68
CA VAL A 97 17.60 -4.54 -2.56
C VAL A 97 18.77 -4.72 -1.59
N GLY A 98 19.75 -5.51 -1.95
CA GLY A 98 20.90 -5.84 -1.10
C GLY A 98 20.64 -7.06 -0.19
N GLU A 99 21.74 -7.70 0.20
CA GLU A 99 21.68 -8.86 1.11
C GLU A 99 21.28 -8.41 2.52
N GLY A 100 20.51 -9.26 3.20
CA GLY A 100 20.04 -8.98 4.56
C GLY A 100 18.89 -7.97 4.67
N SER A 101 18.53 -7.28 3.57
CA SER A 101 17.43 -6.32 3.58
C SER A 101 16.09 -6.99 3.30
N GLU A 102 15.03 -6.50 3.95
CA GLU A 102 13.65 -6.86 3.68
C GLU A 102 12.93 -5.70 3.00
N ILE A 103 12.17 -6.00 1.95
CA ILE A 103 11.29 -5.01 1.32
C ILE A 103 10.04 -4.91 2.19
N THR A 104 9.80 -3.76 2.81
CA THR A 104 8.65 -3.54 3.67
C THR A 104 7.47 -2.94 2.91
N ARG A 105 7.75 -2.05 1.96
CA ARG A 105 6.72 -1.39 1.14
C ARG A 105 7.24 -1.08 -0.25
N ILE A 106 6.33 -1.11 -1.23
CA ILE A 106 6.55 -0.61 -2.58
C ILE A 106 5.50 0.47 -2.82
N ARG A 107 5.89 1.59 -3.42
CA ARG A 107 5.01 2.70 -3.77
C ARG A 107 5.42 3.28 -5.10
N TRP A 108 4.46 3.63 -5.94
CA TRP A 108 4.69 4.40 -7.14
C TRP A 108 4.76 5.91 -6.84
N ALA A 109 5.63 6.61 -7.58
CA ALA A 109 5.66 8.06 -7.68
C ALA A 109 5.55 8.40 -9.18
N GLY A 110 4.33 8.70 -9.63
CA GLY A 110 3.99 8.72 -11.05
C GLY A 110 4.07 7.32 -11.68
N ASN A 111 4.23 7.24 -13.02
CA ASN A 111 4.22 5.97 -13.76
C ASN A 111 5.61 5.35 -13.94
N ASP A 112 6.66 6.11 -13.73
CA ASP A 112 8.03 5.80 -14.09
C ASP A 112 9.03 5.84 -12.93
N ARG A 113 8.54 5.97 -11.70
CA ARG A 113 9.38 6.04 -10.50
C ARG A 113 8.84 5.11 -9.42
N LEU A 114 9.76 4.39 -8.78
CA LEU A 114 9.45 3.51 -7.65
C LEU A 114 10.15 3.98 -6.38
N LEU A 115 9.42 3.88 -5.29
CA LEU A 115 9.91 4.07 -3.93
C LEU A 115 9.79 2.74 -3.19
N ILE A 116 10.92 2.19 -2.79
CA ILE A 116 11.00 0.89 -2.12
C ILE A 116 11.49 1.12 -0.70
N SER A 117 10.61 0.97 0.28
CA SER A 117 11.02 0.94 1.68
C SER A 117 11.67 -0.40 1.98
N ILE A 118 12.86 -0.33 2.54
CA ILE A 118 13.63 -1.49 2.99
C ILE A 118 13.90 -1.40 4.47
N PHE A 119 14.01 -2.57 5.11
CA PHE A 119 14.41 -2.72 6.50
C PHE A 119 15.51 -3.77 6.58
N GLY A 120 16.52 -3.50 7.36
CA GLY A 120 17.64 -4.42 7.50
C GLY A 120 18.50 -4.14 8.73
N SER A 121 19.44 -5.01 9.00
CA SER A 121 20.45 -4.78 10.03
C SER A 121 21.63 -4.01 9.44
N ALA A 122 22.06 -2.97 10.14
CA ALA A 122 23.26 -2.22 9.85
C ALA A 122 24.20 -2.30 11.06
N ARG A 123 25.50 -2.28 10.82
CA ARG A 123 26.50 -2.32 11.87
C ARG A 123 27.23 -0.99 11.97
N TYR A 124 27.20 -0.40 13.16
CA TYR A 124 27.89 0.84 13.44
C TYR A 124 28.61 0.75 14.79
N LEU A 125 29.88 1.11 14.84
CA LEU A 125 30.71 1.03 16.05
C LEU A 125 30.62 -0.32 16.80
N ASN A 126 30.70 -1.43 16.06
CA ASN A 126 30.58 -2.80 16.58
C ASN A 126 29.22 -3.15 17.23
N GLN A 127 28.19 -2.34 17.04
CA GLN A 127 26.82 -2.63 17.47
C GLN A 127 25.94 -2.87 16.25
N ASP A 128 25.14 -3.92 16.30
CA ASP A 128 24.14 -4.18 15.28
C ASP A 128 22.87 -3.37 15.64
N TYR A 129 22.34 -2.64 14.69
CA TYR A 129 21.08 -1.92 14.81
C TYR A 129 20.23 -2.16 13.58
N SER A 130 18.93 -2.06 13.76
CA SER A 130 17.97 -2.15 12.63
C SER A 130 17.76 -0.78 12.05
N ALA A 131 17.72 -0.70 10.73
CA ALA A 131 17.49 0.56 10.03
C ALA A 131 16.54 0.36 8.85
N SER A 132 15.70 1.35 8.60
CA SER A 132 14.88 1.45 7.40
C SER A 132 15.38 2.54 6.47
N ARG A 133 15.19 2.37 5.17
CA ARG A 133 15.56 3.32 4.13
C ARG A 133 14.57 3.25 2.97
N VAL A 134 14.56 4.29 2.17
CA VAL A 134 13.86 4.30 0.89
C VAL A 134 14.88 4.22 -0.24
N ILE A 135 14.70 3.26 -1.12
CA ILE A 135 15.39 3.22 -2.41
C ILE A 135 14.46 3.86 -3.43
N TYR A 136 14.94 4.89 -4.09
CA TYR A 136 14.32 5.50 -5.26
C TYR A 136 14.84 4.82 -6.52
N ILE A 137 13.98 4.49 -7.46
CA ILE A 137 14.32 3.95 -8.76
C ILE A 137 13.61 4.77 -9.82
N ASN A 138 14.39 5.32 -10.75
CA ASN A 138 13.89 5.93 -11.98
C ASN A 138 13.87 4.86 -13.08
N LEU A 139 12.68 4.51 -13.56
CA LEU A 139 12.53 3.46 -14.59
C LEU A 139 12.87 3.92 -15.99
N ARG A 140 13.05 5.22 -16.23
CA ARG A 140 13.41 5.75 -17.54
C ARG A 140 14.86 5.50 -17.89
N ASP A 141 15.73 5.64 -16.90
CA ASP A 141 17.18 5.50 -17.06
C ASP A 141 17.78 4.35 -16.22
N GLY A 142 16.99 3.74 -15.34
CA GLY A 142 17.40 2.65 -14.47
C GLY A 142 18.23 3.09 -13.26
N SER A 143 18.35 4.40 -13.01
CA SER A 143 19.10 4.92 -11.88
C SER A 143 18.44 4.53 -10.55
N MET A 144 19.28 4.29 -9.54
CA MET A 144 18.87 3.91 -8.19
C MET A 144 19.60 4.77 -7.18
N GLU A 145 18.86 5.31 -6.22
CA GLU A 145 19.41 6.13 -5.15
C GLU A 145 18.77 5.80 -3.81
N THR A 146 19.55 5.85 -2.74
CA THR A 146 19.02 5.71 -1.38
C THR A 146 18.71 7.08 -0.82
N LEU A 147 17.43 7.32 -0.49
CA LEU A 147 16.97 8.56 0.10
C LEU A 147 17.15 8.54 1.62
N GLY A 148 17.42 9.71 2.18
CA GLY A 148 17.58 9.92 3.62
C GLY A 148 19.01 9.82 4.11
N ASP A 149 19.25 10.39 5.29
CA ASP A 149 20.57 10.40 5.93
C ASP A 149 20.88 9.09 6.64
N TYR A 150 22.15 8.72 6.67
CA TYR A 150 22.63 7.42 7.15
C TYR A 150 22.57 7.21 8.67
N GLY A 151 22.24 8.22 9.44
CA GLY A 151 22.40 8.19 10.91
C GLY A 151 21.20 7.69 11.71
N ALA A 152 20.03 7.54 11.10
CA ALA A 152 18.80 7.24 11.82
C ALA A 152 18.33 5.81 11.61
N ASP A 153 17.68 5.26 12.64
CA ASP A 153 17.09 3.94 12.60
C ASP A 153 15.85 3.91 11.68
N ASP A 154 15.06 4.99 11.66
CA ASP A 154 13.84 5.16 10.88
C ASP A 154 14.06 6.16 9.73
N GLY A 155 14.30 5.66 8.54
CA GLY A 155 14.61 6.43 7.33
C GLY A 155 13.67 6.15 6.15
N ASP A 156 12.48 5.60 6.39
CA ASP A 156 11.49 5.32 5.34
C ASP A 156 10.13 5.99 5.55
N ASN A 157 10.05 6.96 6.45
CA ASN A 157 8.80 7.63 6.78
C ASN A 157 8.38 8.67 5.72
N ILE A 158 7.84 8.16 4.59
CA ILE A 158 7.25 8.98 3.54
C ILE A 158 5.88 9.47 4.00
N ILE A 159 5.73 10.79 4.14
CA ILE A 159 4.49 11.44 4.59
C ILE A 159 3.65 11.98 3.43
N PHE A 160 4.24 12.15 2.24
CA PHE A 160 3.55 12.61 1.04
C PHE A 160 4.30 12.18 -0.22
N VAL A 161 3.57 11.91 -1.30
CA VAL A 161 4.10 11.76 -2.66
C VAL A 161 3.20 12.57 -3.57
N ALA A 162 3.79 13.43 -4.39
CA ALA A 162 3.05 14.22 -5.38
C ALA A 162 2.37 13.30 -6.40
N ASP A 163 1.17 13.63 -6.85
CA ASP A 163 0.38 12.81 -7.78
C ASP A 163 1.11 12.60 -9.13
N ASP A 164 1.85 13.61 -9.57
CA ASP A 164 2.68 13.56 -10.78
C ASP A 164 4.02 12.83 -10.56
N GLY A 165 4.31 12.44 -9.32
CA GLY A 165 5.56 11.79 -8.94
C GLY A 165 6.79 12.69 -8.98
N SER A 166 6.61 14.02 -9.08
CA SER A 166 7.74 14.97 -9.19
C SER A 166 8.55 15.09 -7.91
N TYR A 167 7.91 14.91 -6.75
CA TYR A 167 8.58 14.99 -5.45
C TYR A 167 7.88 14.15 -4.39
N LEU A 168 8.57 13.94 -3.29
CA LEU A 168 8.01 13.39 -2.06
C LEU A 168 8.45 14.21 -0.84
N LEU A 169 7.71 14.05 0.26
CA LEU A 169 8.11 14.54 1.58
C LEU A 169 8.36 13.35 2.50
N MET A 170 9.47 13.42 3.22
CA MET A 170 9.81 12.44 4.25
C MET A 170 10.03 13.12 5.59
N SER A 171 9.60 12.48 6.65
CA SER A 171 10.00 12.79 8.02
C SER A 171 11.34 12.10 8.27
N VAL A 172 12.44 12.87 8.34
CA VAL A 172 13.80 12.35 8.41
C VAL A 172 14.45 12.72 9.74
N GLN A 173 14.88 11.73 10.47
CA GLN A 173 15.71 11.87 11.67
C GLN A 173 17.19 11.66 11.29
N ARG A 174 18.00 12.71 11.30
CA ARG A 174 19.41 12.62 10.88
C ARG A 174 20.30 11.86 11.86
N THR A 175 20.01 11.96 13.14
CA THR A 175 20.73 11.24 14.19
C THR A 175 19.75 10.77 15.26
N LYS A 176 20.06 9.70 15.98
CA LYS A 176 19.23 9.20 17.09
C LYS A 176 18.98 10.19 18.24
N TYR A 177 19.70 11.31 18.25
CA TYR A 177 19.56 12.36 19.27
C TYR A 177 18.73 13.56 18.81
N GLN A 178 18.34 13.62 17.56
CA GLN A 178 17.57 14.73 16.98
C GLN A 178 16.13 14.31 16.75
N TYR A 179 15.23 15.27 16.79
CA TYR A 179 13.85 15.09 16.34
C TYR A 179 13.80 15.13 14.81
N PRO A 180 12.83 14.48 14.18
CA PRO A 180 12.73 14.47 12.73
C PRO A 180 12.37 15.86 12.17
N SER A 181 12.95 16.16 11.01
CA SER A 181 12.62 17.28 10.14
C SER A 181 11.80 16.76 8.96
N VAL A 182 11.03 17.62 8.30
CA VAL A 182 10.43 17.28 7.01
C VAL A 182 11.36 17.70 5.90
N VAL A 183 11.77 16.76 5.07
CA VAL A 183 12.64 16.94 3.92
C VAL A 183 11.84 16.65 2.66
N ARG A 184 11.94 17.56 1.69
CA ARG A 184 11.45 17.37 0.33
C ARG A 184 12.58 16.77 -0.50
N TYR A 185 12.24 15.75 -1.26
CA TYR A 185 13.10 15.15 -2.28
C TYR A 185 12.44 15.37 -3.63
N ASP A 186 13.08 16.14 -4.51
CA ASP A 186 12.66 16.32 -5.88
C ASP A 186 13.21 15.16 -6.72
N LEU A 187 12.29 14.38 -7.31
CA LEU A 187 12.61 13.10 -7.97
C LEU A 187 12.90 13.31 -9.45
N GLY A 188 14.08 13.84 -9.76
CA GLY A 188 14.60 14.04 -11.13
C GLY A 188 15.55 12.94 -11.56
N SER A 189 16.42 13.28 -12.54
CA SER A 189 17.61 12.49 -12.88
C SER A 189 18.62 12.49 -11.73
N ASP A 190 18.75 13.63 -11.08
CA ASP A 190 19.47 13.81 -9.83
C ASP A 190 18.44 14.16 -8.74
N VAL A 191 18.53 13.53 -7.57
CA VAL A 191 17.64 13.80 -6.48
C VAL A 191 18.14 14.98 -5.68
N GLU A 192 17.34 16.05 -5.63
CA GLU A 192 17.63 17.21 -4.80
C GLU A 192 16.84 17.15 -3.49
N ALA A 193 17.51 17.43 -2.36
CA ALA A 193 16.92 17.42 -1.05
C ALA A 193 16.90 18.80 -0.40
N SER A 194 15.75 19.23 0.11
CA SER A 194 15.58 20.50 0.82
C SER A 194 14.74 20.35 2.08
N ILE A 195 15.08 21.11 3.13
CA ILE A 195 14.32 21.09 4.40
C ILE A 195 13.09 21.97 4.24
N VAL A 196 11.90 21.36 4.36
CA VAL A 196 10.59 22.06 4.36
C VAL A 196 10.23 22.51 5.77
N GLU A 197 10.37 21.59 6.75
CA GLU A 197 10.12 21.91 8.15
C GLU A 197 11.31 21.48 9.00
N ARG A 198 11.78 22.40 9.84
CA ARG A 198 12.83 22.10 10.81
C ARG A 198 12.27 21.31 11.99
N GLN A 199 13.12 20.51 12.61
CA GLN A 199 12.77 19.78 13.83
C GLN A 199 12.18 20.70 14.91
N ILE A 200 11.14 20.21 15.58
CA ILE A 200 10.54 20.84 16.75
C ILE A 200 10.78 19.92 17.96
N PRO A 201 11.37 20.42 19.07
CA PRO A 201 11.64 19.59 20.23
C PRO A 201 10.38 18.90 20.78
N GLY A 202 10.40 17.57 20.81
CA GLY A 202 9.28 16.74 21.27
C GLY A 202 8.32 16.30 20.18
N VAL A 203 8.50 16.74 18.93
CA VAL A 203 7.71 16.30 17.78
C VAL A 203 8.37 15.09 17.14
N TRP A 204 7.58 14.03 16.94
CA TRP A 204 8.00 12.79 16.30
C TRP A 204 7.23 12.48 15.02
N ASN A 205 6.00 12.98 14.89
CA ASN A 205 5.16 12.67 13.74
C ASN A 205 4.74 13.96 13.03
N TRP A 206 4.81 13.91 11.70
CA TRP A 206 4.44 14.98 10.79
C TRP A 206 3.35 14.50 9.85
N TYR A 207 2.40 15.37 9.54
CA TYR A 207 1.27 15.05 8.67
C TYR A 207 1.05 16.17 7.67
N THR A 208 0.76 15.78 6.44
CA THR A 208 0.44 16.68 5.34
C THR A 208 -1.05 16.63 5.00
N ASP A 209 -1.53 17.66 4.35
CA ASP A 209 -2.78 17.59 3.62
C ASP A 209 -2.55 16.93 2.23
N LYS A 210 -3.65 16.82 1.46
CA LYS A 210 -3.63 16.22 0.11
C LYS A 210 -2.79 16.99 -0.92
N THR A 211 -2.39 18.23 -0.61
CA THR A 211 -1.55 19.06 -1.49
C THR A 211 -0.06 19.00 -1.14
N GLY A 212 0.29 18.21 -0.12
CA GLY A 212 1.66 18.14 0.38
C GLY A 212 2.03 19.27 1.35
N THR A 213 1.07 20.10 1.77
CA THR A 213 1.35 21.08 2.82
C THR A 213 1.38 20.41 4.18
N VAL A 214 2.48 20.56 4.92
CA VAL A 214 2.56 20.08 6.30
C VAL A 214 1.59 20.88 7.17
N ARG A 215 0.58 20.22 7.74
CA ARG A 215 -0.50 20.85 8.52
C ARG A 215 -0.44 20.57 10.00
N LEU A 216 0.09 19.41 10.35
CA LEU A 216 0.03 18.93 11.72
C LEU A 216 1.35 18.28 12.10
N ALA A 217 1.78 18.53 13.33
CA ALA A 217 2.90 17.86 13.95
C ALA A 217 2.52 17.42 15.36
N THR A 218 2.88 16.21 15.75
CA THR A 218 2.53 15.66 17.06
C THR A 218 3.74 15.03 17.73
N GLY A 219 3.72 15.04 19.07
CA GLY A 219 4.75 14.39 19.85
C GLY A 219 4.48 14.47 21.35
N ILE A 220 5.40 13.93 22.13
CA ILE A 220 5.29 13.92 23.59
C ILE A 220 6.52 14.59 24.18
N LYS A 221 6.30 15.59 25.02
CA LYS A 221 7.34 16.23 25.82
C LYS A 221 6.90 16.31 27.27
N ASN A 222 7.73 15.79 28.19
CA ASN A 222 7.44 15.74 29.63
C ASN A 222 6.11 15.04 29.95
N ARG A 223 5.81 13.93 29.28
CA ARG A 223 4.55 13.15 29.39
C ARG A 223 3.29 13.91 28.93
N VAL A 224 3.44 15.06 28.26
CA VAL A 224 2.33 15.84 27.73
C VAL A 224 2.33 15.70 26.21
N LEU A 225 1.19 15.28 25.65
CA LEU A 225 0.96 15.28 24.21
C LEU A 225 0.96 16.74 23.72
N ARG A 226 1.74 17.00 22.70
CA ARG A 226 1.79 18.30 22.02
C ARG A 226 1.29 18.13 20.60
N VAL A 227 0.43 19.05 20.20
CA VAL A 227 -0.12 19.12 18.86
C VAL A 227 0.16 20.52 18.33
N HIS A 228 0.87 20.59 17.23
CA HIS A 228 1.13 21.82 16.49
C HIS A 228 0.29 21.76 15.22
N TYR A 229 -0.44 22.79 14.92
CA TYR A 229 -1.34 22.86 13.77
C TYR A 229 -1.29 24.23 13.12
N ARG A 230 -1.40 24.27 11.79
CA ARG A 230 -1.60 25.52 11.05
C ARG A 230 -2.75 25.40 10.06
N SER A 231 -3.54 26.45 9.94
CA SER A 231 -4.68 26.51 9.03
C SER A 231 -4.26 26.86 7.61
N ASN A 232 -3.26 27.74 7.47
CA ASN A 232 -2.81 28.23 6.16
C ASN A 232 -1.34 27.84 5.88
N PRO A 233 -0.98 27.60 4.60
CA PRO A 233 0.43 27.48 4.22
C PRO A 233 1.20 28.76 4.60
N GLY A 234 2.42 28.57 5.12
CA GLY A 234 3.27 29.71 5.55
C GLY A 234 3.07 30.19 6.98
N GLU A 235 2.00 29.82 7.66
CA GLU A 235 1.89 30.02 9.11
C GLU A 235 2.91 29.12 9.83
N LYS A 236 3.35 29.58 10.99
CA LYS A 236 4.22 28.77 11.86
C LYS A 236 3.43 27.63 12.51
N LEU A 237 4.00 26.44 12.55
CA LEU A 237 3.49 25.32 13.32
C LEU A 237 3.76 25.46 14.81
#